data_9811e8791b724567647441c2119dc5d5
#
_entry.id   9811e8791b724567647441c2119dc5d5
#
_cell.length_a   1.000
_cell.length_b   1.000
_cell.length_c   1.000
_cell.angle_alpha   90.00
_cell.angle_beta   90.00
_cell.angle_gamma   90.00
#
_symmetry.space_group_name_H-M   'P 1'
#
loop_
_entity.id
_entity.type
_entity.pdbx_description
1 polymer ?
#
loop_
_entity_poly.entity_id
_entity_poly.type
_entity_poly.pdbx_seq_one_letter_code
_entity_poly.pdbx_strand_id
1 'polypeptide(L)' 'MKAYHINIFYSEEDEGYIADIPDLKTCSAFGETPNEALKQVLIAQKLRL' A
#
# COMPACT_ATOMS: atom_id res chain seq x y z
N MET A 1 6.02 -20.06 1.81
CA MET A 1 5.17 -18.87 1.69
C MET A 1 6.02 -17.63 1.59
N LYS A 2 5.67 -16.77 0.67
CA LYS A 2 6.45 -15.57 0.42
C LYS A 2 5.78 -14.35 1.03
N ALA A 3 6.52 -13.61 1.82
CA ALA A 3 6.01 -12.39 2.43
C ALA A 3 6.59 -11.20 1.68
N TYR A 4 5.74 -10.28 1.29
CA TYR A 4 6.17 -9.07 0.61
C TYR A 4 6.46 -7.96 1.61
N HIS A 5 7.47 -7.18 1.28
CA HIS A 5 7.80 -6.00 2.06
C HIS A 5 6.79 -4.89 1.72
N ILE A 6 6.24 -4.27 2.74
CA ILE A 6 5.27 -3.19 2.55
C ILE A 6 5.81 -1.92 3.18
N ASN A 7 5.92 -0.87 2.38
CA ASN A 7 6.31 0.45 2.86
C ASN A 7 5.06 1.29 3.07
N ILE A 8 5.00 1.98 4.21
CA ILE A 8 3.90 2.89 4.48
C ILE A 8 4.50 4.22 4.91
N PHE A 9 4.09 5.30 4.26
CA PHE A 9 4.62 6.62 4.56
C PHE A 9 3.55 7.68 4.35
N TYR A 10 3.73 8.82 4.99
CA TYR A 10 2.80 9.94 4.88
C TYR A 10 3.15 10.77 3.65
N SER A 11 2.13 11.14 2.91
CA SER A 11 2.27 11.99 1.74
C SER A 11 1.58 13.32 1.98
N GLU A 12 2.35 14.40 2.04
CA GLU A 12 1.78 15.73 2.27
C GLU A 12 0.95 16.18 1.07
N GLU A 13 1.37 15.81 -0.11
CA GLU A 13 0.64 16.19 -1.32
C GLU A 13 -0.74 15.58 -1.35
N ASP A 14 -0.86 14.36 -0.87
CA ASP A 14 -2.13 13.64 -0.88
C ASP A 14 -2.88 13.78 0.43
N GLU A 15 -2.24 14.37 1.43
CA GLU A 15 -2.80 14.55 2.77
C GLU A 15 -3.27 13.23 3.36
N GLY A 16 -2.41 12.23 3.26
CA GLY A 16 -2.74 10.91 3.75
C GLY A 16 -1.55 9.99 3.67
N TYR A 17 -1.79 8.70 3.76
CA TYR A 17 -0.75 7.70 3.77
C TYR A 17 -0.76 6.88 2.50
N ILE A 18 0.44 6.52 2.06
CA ILE A 18 0.62 5.66 0.89
C ILE A 18 1.24 4.36 1.35
N ALA A 19 0.67 3.25 0.93
CA ALA A 19 1.25 1.93 1.15
C ALA A 19 1.74 1.41 -0.19
N ASP A 20 2.93 0.82 -0.19
CA ASP A 20 3.59 0.42 -1.43
C ASP A 20 4.26 -0.92 -1.25
N ILE A 21 4.13 -1.79 -2.24
CA ILE A 21 4.80 -3.08 -2.26
C ILE A 21 5.81 -3.08 -3.40
N PRO A 22 7.09 -2.82 -3.09
CA PRO A 22 8.09 -2.70 -4.17
C PRO A 22 8.29 -3.97 -4.98
N ASP A 23 8.05 -5.13 -4.37
CA ASP A 23 8.20 -6.41 -5.09
C ASP A 23 7.15 -6.60 -6.16
N LEU A 24 6.04 -5.88 -6.08
CA LEU A 24 4.99 -5.94 -7.06
C LEU A 24 4.95 -4.60 -7.78
N LYS A 25 5.24 -4.61 -9.05
CA LYS A 25 5.29 -3.38 -9.82
C LYS A 25 3.95 -2.65 -9.75
N THR A 26 4.00 -1.39 -9.46
CA THR A 26 2.83 -0.50 -9.44
C THR A 26 1.76 -0.91 -8.44
N CYS A 27 2.12 -1.68 -7.42
CA CYS A 27 1.14 -2.02 -6.39
C CYS A 27 1.27 -1.04 -5.24
N SER A 28 0.39 -0.06 -5.21
CA SER A 28 0.36 0.92 -4.15
C SER A 28 -1.08 1.35 -3.91
N ALA A 29 -1.33 1.93 -2.74
CA ALA A 29 -2.67 2.34 -2.38
C ALA A 29 -2.61 3.51 -1.41
N PHE A 30 -3.69 4.26 -1.35
CA PHE A 30 -3.82 5.43 -0.51
C PHE A 30 -4.80 5.16 0.62
N GLY A 31 -4.55 5.74 1.79
CA GLY A 31 -5.48 5.69 2.90
C GLY A 31 -5.30 6.91 3.77
N GLU A 32 -6.36 7.30 4.47
CA GLU A 32 -6.30 8.45 5.36
C GLU A 32 -5.52 8.15 6.62
N THR A 33 -5.38 6.88 6.95
CA THR A 33 -4.58 6.42 8.09
C THR A 33 -3.67 5.30 7.62
N PRO A 34 -2.60 5.00 8.38
CA PRO A 34 -1.73 3.89 8.00
C PRO A 34 -2.49 2.55 7.87
N ASN A 35 -3.43 2.30 8.78
CA ASN A 35 -4.23 1.07 8.72
C ASN A 35 -5.07 1.03 7.46
N GLU A 36 -5.63 2.17 7.08
CA GLU A 36 -6.43 2.26 5.88
C GLU A 36 -5.59 1.97 4.63
N ALA A 37 -4.40 2.57 4.57
CA ALA A 37 -3.51 2.38 3.44
C ALA A 37 -3.09 0.92 3.33
N LEU A 38 -2.78 0.29 4.47
CA LEU A 38 -2.40 -1.12 4.48
C LEU A 38 -3.54 -1.99 3.97
N LYS A 39 -4.74 -1.72 4.45
CA LYS A 39 -5.92 -2.47 4.02
C LYS A 39 -6.11 -2.37 2.51
N GLN A 40 -6.00 -1.16 1.98
CA GLN A 40 -6.21 -0.94 0.56
C GLN A 40 -5.14 -1.60 -0.30
N VAL A 41 -3.89 -1.55 0.15
CA VAL A 41 -2.82 -2.17 -0.64
C VAL A 41 -2.93 -3.69 -0.63
N LEU A 42 -3.42 -4.27 0.45
CA LEU A 42 -3.63 -5.72 0.50
C LEU A 42 -4.74 -6.14 -0.45
N ILE A 43 -5.79 -5.32 -0.57
CA ILE A 43 -6.85 -5.58 -1.53
C ILE A 43 -6.30 -5.50 -2.96
N ALA A 44 -5.49 -4.48 -3.22
CA ALA A 44 -4.89 -4.32 -4.55
C ALA A 44 -3.99 -5.50 -4.89
N GLN A 45 -3.25 -6.00 -3.90
CA GLN A 45 -2.39 -7.16 -4.10
C GLN A 45 -3.20 -8.38 -4.51
N LYS A 46 -4.33 -8.60 -3.86
CA LYS A 46 -5.19 -9.73 -4.19
C LYS A 46 -5.72 -9.64 -5.61
N LEU A 47 -6.06 -8.45 -6.04
CA LEU A 47 -6.61 -8.26 -7.38
C LEU A 47 -5.58 -8.49 -8.47
N ARG A 48 -4.30 -8.35 -8.14
CA ARG A 48 -3.26 -8.59 -9.13
C ARG A 48 -2.92 -10.07 -9.29
N LEU A 49 -3.26 -10.87 -8.33
CA LEU A 49 -3.01 -12.29 -8.41
C LEU A 49 -4.17 -13.00 -9.08
#